data_2c10fcb27c08f454a539de7768417009
#
_entry.id   2c10fcb27c08f454a539de7768417009
#
_cell.length_a   1.000
_cell.length_b   1.000
_cell.length_c   1.000
_cell.angle_alpha   90.00
_cell.angle_beta   90.00
_cell.angle_gamma   90.00
#
_symmetry.space_group_name_H-M   'P 1'
#
loop_
_entity.id
_entity.type
_entity.pdbx_description
1 polymer ?
#
loop_
_entity_poly.entity_id
_entity_poly.type
_entity_poly.pdbx_seq_one_letter_code
_entity_poly.pdbx_strand_id
1 'polypeptide(L)'
;MASTCGNWRTAERFLMFVVVWQFEIAEDKVAGFEAAYGPEGAWAQLFRTSPDYKGTELLRDAYIPGNYLTIDRWTSEEAFRAFRKDHDSEYEVLDRQCDALTSRETRVGAYTV
;
A
#
# COMPACT_ATOMS: atom_id res chain seq x y z
N MET A 1 -11.17 5.70 -31.95
CA MET A 1 -10.51 6.75 -31.24
C MET A 1 -10.37 6.43 -29.77
N ALA A 2 -11.35 6.72 -28.98
CA ALA A 2 -11.27 6.34 -27.57
C ALA A 2 -11.09 4.84 -27.41
N SER A 3 -11.69 4.04 -28.27
CA SER A 3 -11.58 2.59 -28.20
C SER A 3 -10.13 2.12 -28.40
N THR A 4 -9.38 2.77 -29.30
CA THR A 4 -8.00 2.40 -29.51
C THR A 4 -7.17 2.63 -28.27
N CYS A 5 -7.33 3.80 -27.68
CA CYS A 5 -6.64 4.10 -26.43
C CYS A 5 -7.09 3.17 -25.33
N GLY A 6 -8.39 2.86 -25.31
CA GLY A 6 -8.94 1.98 -24.31
C GLY A 6 -8.37 0.58 -24.37
N ASN A 7 -8.09 0.09 -25.56
CA ASN A 7 -7.63 -1.29 -25.71
C ASN A 7 -6.28 -1.54 -25.03
N TRP A 8 -5.29 -0.74 -25.34
CA TRP A 8 -3.99 -1.00 -24.75
C TRP A 8 -3.98 -0.66 -23.25
N ARG A 9 -4.72 0.35 -22.86
CA ARG A 9 -4.81 0.68 -21.46
C ARG A 9 -5.55 -0.40 -20.66
N THR A 10 -6.54 -1.00 -21.29
CA THR A 10 -7.26 -2.09 -20.65
C THR A 10 -6.33 -3.26 -20.38
N ALA A 11 -5.47 -3.59 -21.35
CA ALA A 11 -4.51 -4.68 -21.16
C ALA A 11 -3.58 -4.39 -20.00
N GLU A 12 -3.09 -3.16 -19.86
CA GLU A 12 -2.25 -2.78 -18.74
C GLU A 12 -3.01 -2.84 -17.43
N ARG A 13 -4.25 -2.35 -17.44
CA ARG A 13 -5.05 -2.29 -16.22
C ARG A 13 -5.29 -3.65 -15.62
N PHE A 14 -5.49 -4.67 -16.46
CA PHE A 14 -5.74 -6.01 -15.95
C PHE A 14 -4.56 -6.54 -15.15
N LEU A 15 -3.39 -5.94 -15.31
CA LEU A 15 -2.21 -6.32 -14.56
C LEU A 15 -2.05 -5.53 -13.26
N MET A 16 -2.94 -4.57 -13.00
CA MET A 16 -2.81 -3.72 -11.81
C MET A 16 -3.81 -4.10 -10.74
N PHE A 17 -3.27 -4.31 -9.57
CA PHE A 17 -4.06 -4.58 -8.36
C PHE A 17 -3.62 -3.59 -7.29
N VAL A 18 -4.58 -2.91 -6.66
CA VAL A 18 -4.29 -1.81 -5.75
C VAL A 18 -4.92 -2.08 -4.40
N VAL A 19 -4.13 -1.98 -3.34
CA VAL A 19 -4.62 -2.16 -1.96
C VAL A 19 -4.57 -0.82 -1.27
N VAL A 20 -5.70 -0.44 -0.65
CA VAL A 20 -5.83 0.86 0.00
C VAL A 20 -6.15 0.69 1.47
N TRP A 21 -5.36 1.35 2.32
CA TRP A 21 -5.58 1.39 3.77
C TRP A 21 -5.73 2.83 4.23
N GLN A 22 -6.53 3.03 5.26
CA GLN A 22 -6.65 4.31 5.94
C GLN A 22 -6.10 4.17 7.36
N PHE A 23 -5.43 5.22 7.83
CA PHE A 23 -4.81 5.23 9.15
C PHE A 23 -5.14 6.52 9.88
N GLU A 24 -5.33 6.39 11.20
CA GLU A 24 -5.41 7.55 12.09
C GLU A 24 -4.18 7.52 12.98
N ILE A 25 -3.45 8.63 13.00
CA ILE A 25 -2.13 8.70 13.64
C ILE A 25 -2.12 9.81 14.67
N ALA A 26 -1.71 9.50 15.89
CA ALA A 26 -1.53 10.50 16.93
C ALA A 26 -0.41 11.46 16.56
N GLU A 27 -0.52 12.71 16.99
CA GLU A 27 0.39 13.77 16.60
C GLU A 27 1.85 13.42 16.86
N ASP A 28 2.14 12.82 18.00
CA ASP A 28 3.52 12.48 18.38
C ASP A 28 4.06 11.26 17.63
N LYS A 29 3.22 10.58 16.83
CA LYS A 29 3.63 9.40 16.06
C LYS A 29 3.78 9.68 14.58
N VAL A 30 3.46 10.88 14.12
CA VAL A 30 3.41 11.19 12.69
C VAL A 30 4.75 10.96 12.00
N ALA A 31 5.83 11.45 12.58
CA ALA A 31 7.14 11.30 11.95
C ALA A 31 7.54 9.84 11.80
N GLY A 32 7.32 9.03 12.84
CA GLY A 32 7.62 7.61 12.79
C GLY A 32 6.73 6.87 11.79
N PHE A 33 5.46 7.25 11.76
CA PHE A 33 4.52 6.65 10.81
C PHE A 33 4.93 6.95 9.37
N GLU A 34 5.20 8.21 9.06
CA GLU A 34 5.58 8.58 7.70
C GLU A 34 6.87 7.90 7.26
N ALA A 35 7.82 7.74 8.18
CA ALA A 35 9.06 7.05 7.87
C ALA A 35 8.83 5.56 7.59
N ALA A 36 7.93 4.91 8.31
CA ALA A 36 7.69 3.48 8.15
C ALA A 36 6.77 3.15 6.96
N TYR A 37 5.79 3.99 6.70
CA TYR A 37 4.73 3.71 5.73
C TYR A 37 4.89 4.47 4.41
N GLY A 38 5.88 5.34 4.29
CA GLY A 38 6.13 6.09 3.06
C GLY A 38 6.75 5.23 1.98
N PRO A 39 6.91 5.80 0.76
CA PRO A 39 7.43 5.04 -0.39
C PRO A 39 8.81 4.43 -0.20
N GLU A 40 9.59 4.95 0.74
CA GLU A 40 10.94 4.44 1.03
C GLU A 40 10.99 3.79 2.42
N GLY A 41 9.86 3.57 3.05
CA GLY A 41 9.81 3.06 4.41
C GLY A 41 9.93 1.54 4.49
N ALA A 42 9.82 1.03 5.72
CA ALA A 42 10.02 -0.39 5.99
C ALA A 42 9.05 -1.29 5.22
N TRP A 43 7.79 -0.88 5.11
CA TRP A 43 6.81 -1.67 4.36
C TRP A 43 7.17 -1.75 2.88
N ALA A 44 7.52 -0.62 2.25
CA ALA A 44 7.91 -0.60 0.85
C ALA A 44 9.18 -1.43 0.64
N GLN A 45 10.12 -1.40 1.57
CA GLN A 45 11.34 -2.20 1.48
C GLN A 45 11.01 -3.69 1.50
N LEU A 46 10.10 -4.10 2.36
CA LEU A 46 9.67 -5.49 2.39
C LEU A 46 8.98 -5.89 1.08
N PHE A 47 8.06 -5.06 0.59
CA PHE A 47 7.34 -5.35 -0.65
C PHE A 47 8.26 -5.41 -1.87
N ARG A 48 9.34 -4.65 -1.87
CA ARG A 48 10.31 -4.63 -2.98
C ARG A 48 11.04 -5.93 -3.18
N THR A 49 10.94 -6.85 -2.25
CA THR A 49 11.51 -8.19 -2.46
C THR A 49 10.74 -8.94 -3.55
N SER A 50 9.55 -8.49 -3.91
CA SER A 50 8.79 -9.03 -5.02
C SER A 50 8.96 -8.15 -6.27
N PRO A 51 9.27 -8.74 -7.43
CA PRO A 51 9.33 -7.95 -8.69
C PRO A 51 7.96 -7.46 -9.14
N ASP A 52 6.89 -7.98 -8.54
CA ASP A 52 5.52 -7.62 -8.92
C ASP A 52 4.98 -6.44 -8.12
N TYR A 53 5.73 -5.95 -7.13
CA TYR A 53 5.37 -4.75 -6.41
C TYR A 53 5.72 -3.52 -7.25
N LYS A 54 4.80 -2.57 -7.36
CA LYS A 54 4.94 -1.41 -8.24
C LYS A 54 5.02 -0.09 -7.50
N GLY A 55 4.95 -0.09 -6.18
CA GLY A 55 5.18 1.11 -5.40
C GLY A 55 4.05 1.43 -4.46
N THR A 56 4.35 2.37 -3.56
CA THR A 56 3.41 2.84 -2.54
C THR A 56 3.32 4.35 -2.62
N GLU A 57 2.09 4.85 -2.49
CA GLU A 57 1.85 6.26 -2.23
C GLU A 57 1.35 6.42 -0.81
N LEU A 58 1.86 7.44 -0.12
CA LEU A 58 1.36 7.83 1.19
C LEU A 58 0.70 9.19 1.02
N LEU A 59 -0.60 9.26 1.29
CA LEU A 59 -1.37 10.50 1.13
C LEU A 59 -1.79 11.01 2.50
N ARG A 60 -1.53 12.29 2.74
CA ARG A 60 -1.96 12.95 3.96
C ARG A 60 -3.26 13.69 3.67
N ASP A 61 -4.25 13.54 4.55
CA ASP A 61 -5.49 14.28 4.43
C ASP A 61 -5.18 15.77 4.49
N ALA A 62 -5.70 16.53 3.52
CA ALA A 62 -5.42 17.97 3.43
C ALA A 62 -6.12 18.76 4.53
N TYR A 63 -7.12 18.17 5.17
CA TYR A 63 -7.96 18.90 6.12
C TYR A 63 -7.97 18.30 7.52
N ILE A 64 -7.79 17.01 7.65
CA ILE A 64 -7.88 16.30 8.93
C ILE A 64 -6.49 15.84 9.35
N PRO A 65 -5.89 16.46 10.38
CA PRO A 65 -4.56 16.05 10.84
C PRO A 65 -4.56 14.60 11.30
N GLY A 66 -3.50 13.87 10.97
CA GLY A 66 -3.33 12.49 11.41
C GLY A 66 -4.10 11.47 10.60
N ASN A 67 -4.84 11.90 9.58
CA ASN A 67 -5.57 10.98 8.71
C ASN A 67 -4.78 10.76 7.42
N TYR A 68 -4.50 9.48 7.11
CA TYR A 68 -3.65 9.10 5.98
C TYR A 68 -4.26 7.96 5.18
N LEU A 69 -3.87 7.89 3.91
CA LEU A 69 -4.10 6.72 3.07
C LEU A 69 -2.76 6.19 2.58
N THR A 70 -2.64 4.87 2.51
CA THR A 70 -1.58 4.24 1.72
C THR A 70 -2.21 3.53 0.54
N ILE A 71 -1.52 3.62 -0.59
CA ILE A 71 -1.96 2.98 -1.83
C ILE A 71 -0.79 2.14 -2.32
N ASP A 72 -0.95 0.81 -2.25
CA ASP A 72 0.08 -0.13 -2.67
C ASP A 72 -0.33 -0.73 -4.01
N ARG A 73 0.57 -0.69 -4.99
CA ARG A 73 0.29 -1.18 -6.33
C ARG A 73 1.08 -2.44 -6.63
N TRP A 74 0.40 -3.41 -7.22
CA TRP A 74 0.94 -4.72 -7.59
C TRP A 74 0.52 -5.03 -9.01
N THR A 75 1.26 -5.92 -9.67
CA THR A 75 0.92 -6.30 -11.05
C THR A 75 -0.38 -7.08 -11.12
N SER A 76 -0.72 -7.86 -10.07
CA SER A 76 -1.95 -8.63 -10.04
C SER A 76 -2.30 -9.02 -8.62
N GLU A 77 -3.53 -9.41 -8.41
CA GLU A 77 -3.97 -9.95 -7.12
C GLU A 77 -3.22 -11.24 -6.78
N GLU A 78 -2.99 -12.08 -7.77
CA GLU A 78 -2.28 -13.33 -7.57
C GLU A 78 -0.87 -13.09 -7.06
N ALA A 79 -0.17 -12.12 -7.63
CA ALA A 79 1.18 -11.77 -7.20
C ALA A 79 1.17 -11.26 -5.76
N PHE A 80 0.20 -10.43 -5.40
CA PHE A 80 0.07 -9.93 -4.04
C PHE A 80 -0.19 -11.08 -3.06
N ARG A 81 -1.10 -11.97 -3.40
CA ARG A 81 -1.41 -13.11 -2.52
C ARG A 81 -0.22 -14.03 -2.35
N ALA A 82 0.53 -14.28 -3.42
CA ALA A 82 1.73 -15.09 -3.36
C ALA A 82 2.77 -14.45 -2.44
N PHE A 83 2.97 -13.14 -2.57
CA PHE A 83 3.87 -12.41 -1.70
C PHE A 83 3.45 -12.55 -0.23
N ARG A 84 2.17 -12.32 0.06
CA ARG A 84 1.67 -12.40 1.43
C ARG A 84 1.90 -13.80 2.03
N LYS A 85 1.71 -14.83 1.23
CA LYS A 85 1.92 -16.20 1.67
C LYS A 85 3.40 -16.48 1.91
N ASP A 86 4.25 -16.07 0.98
CA ASP A 86 5.68 -16.38 1.02
C ASP A 86 6.42 -15.59 2.10
N HIS A 87 5.91 -14.42 2.47
CA HIS A 87 6.54 -13.51 3.43
C HIS A 87 5.67 -13.28 4.67
N ASP A 88 4.86 -14.25 5.01
CA ASP A 88 3.92 -14.12 6.11
C ASP A 88 4.62 -13.79 7.43
N SER A 89 5.72 -14.48 7.73
CA SER A 89 6.47 -14.25 8.97
C SER A 89 7.04 -12.83 9.05
N GLU A 90 7.66 -12.38 7.96
CA GLU A 90 8.25 -11.03 7.91
C GLU A 90 7.18 -9.97 8.00
N TYR A 91 6.05 -10.22 7.35
CA TYR A 91 4.91 -9.31 7.41
C TYR A 91 4.40 -9.18 8.85
N GLU A 92 4.23 -10.30 9.56
CA GLU A 92 3.77 -10.27 10.93
C GLU A 92 4.72 -9.54 11.87
N VAL A 93 6.01 -9.77 11.71
CA VAL A 93 7.02 -9.10 12.53
C VAL A 93 6.94 -7.59 12.33
N LEU A 94 6.87 -7.15 11.08
CA LEU A 94 6.80 -5.73 10.78
C LEU A 94 5.49 -5.12 11.27
N ASP A 95 4.39 -5.86 11.13
CA ASP A 95 3.09 -5.41 11.60
C ASP A 95 3.12 -5.15 13.10
N ARG A 96 3.71 -6.06 13.87
CA ARG A 96 3.84 -5.87 15.32
C ARG A 96 4.76 -4.70 15.66
N GLN A 97 5.85 -4.53 14.91
CA GLN A 97 6.77 -3.41 15.14
C GLN A 97 6.09 -2.07 14.89
N CYS A 98 5.17 -2.01 13.94
CA CYS A 98 4.50 -0.77 13.56
C CYS A 98 3.19 -0.54 14.31
N ASP A 99 2.74 -1.51 15.10
CA ASP A 99 1.45 -1.45 15.78
C ASP A 99 1.31 -0.20 16.64
N ALA A 100 2.38 0.20 17.32
CA ALA A 100 2.35 1.37 18.20
C ALA A 100 2.30 2.69 17.43
N LEU A 101 2.52 2.68 16.12
CA LEU A 101 2.56 3.90 15.32
C LEU A 101 1.17 4.36 14.88
N THR A 102 0.17 3.48 14.95
CA THR A 102 -1.17 3.80 14.44
C THR A 102 -2.18 3.72 15.56
N SER A 103 -3.09 4.70 15.61
CA SER A 103 -4.22 4.67 16.52
C SER A 103 -5.35 3.81 15.98
N ARG A 104 -5.50 3.81 14.66
CA ARG A 104 -6.54 3.05 13.99
C ARG A 104 -6.11 2.74 12.56
N GLU A 105 -6.41 1.51 12.13
CA GLU A 105 -6.16 1.07 10.75
C GLU A 105 -7.47 0.55 10.19
N THR A 106 -7.78 0.94 8.97
CA THR A 106 -8.99 0.48 8.30
C THR A 106 -8.63 0.06 6.87
N ARG A 107 -8.93 -1.18 6.53
CA ARG A 107 -8.76 -1.62 5.15
C ARG A 107 -9.89 -1.04 4.32
N VAL A 108 -9.56 -0.07 3.46
CA VAL A 108 -10.57 0.55 2.60
C VAL A 108 -11.03 -0.42 1.54
N GLY A 109 -10.08 -1.12 0.92
CA GLY A 109 -10.41 -2.12 -0.07
C GLY A 109 -9.26 -2.45 -0.98
N ALA A 110 -9.55 -3.32 -1.94
CA ALA A 110 -8.62 -3.67 -3.00
C ALA A 110 -9.34 -3.44 -4.32
N TYR A 111 -8.61 -2.92 -5.29
CA TYR A 111 -9.20 -2.45 -6.54
C TYR A 111 -8.37 -2.91 -7.71
N THR A 112 -9.01 -3.07 -8.86
CA THR A 112 -8.31 -3.31 -10.12
C THR A 112 -8.40 -2.05 -10.97
N VAL A 113 -7.38 -1.85 -11.79
CA VAL A 113 -7.33 -0.64 -12.63
C VAL A 113 -7.61 -0.98 -14.07
#